data_90c8c8509d7a2cdcdd3a2dcda51c9f08
#
_entry.id   90c8c8509d7a2cdcdd3a2dcda51c9f08
#
_cell.length_a   1.000
_cell.length_b   1.000
_cell.length_c   1.000
_cell.angle_alpha   90.00
_cell.angle_beta   90.00
_cell.angle_gamma   90.00
#
_symmetry.space_group_name_H-M   'P 1'
#
loop_
_entity.id
_entity.type
_entity.pdbx_description
1 polymer ?
#
loop_
_entity_poly.entity_id
_entity_poly.type
_entity_poly.pdbx_seq_one_letter_code
_entity_poly.pdbx_strand_id
1 'polypeptide(L)'
;EQLDKQDDLAVENALVDQVIDGMEAEIPQAMYDVRMDELVNDFAFRMEQQGLRLEDYLKYMGQSVDQFRASFMPQAEKQVKIRLALEAVAAAENIEASEDELNAEVKRIADQYKMEEDKVRELINVDEVKHDLAINKAIDFIKSHANVVEKAAEAEKTEDAQ
;
A
#
# COMPACT_ATOMS: atom_id res chain seq x y z
N GLU A 1 -17.34 13.56 8.07
CA GLU A 1 -17.14 12.24 7.39
C GLU A 1 -15.97 12.21 6.42
N GLN A 2 -15.78 13.20 5.51
CA GLN A 2 -14.61 13.23 4.61
C GLN A 2 -13.35 13.73 5.31
N LEU A 3 -13.45 14.67 6.23
CA LEU A 3 -12.34 15.16 7.06
C LEU A 3 -11.84 14.06 8.00
N ASP A 4 -12.74 13.34 8.67
CA ASP A 4 -12.39 12.26 9.60
C ASP A 4 -11.61 11.14 8.91
N LYS A 5 -11.96 10.81 7.65
CA LYS A 5 -11.22 9.79 6.86
C LYS A 5 -9.84 10.25 6.41
N GLN A 6 -9.65 11.55 6.16
CA GLN A 6 -8.34 12.10 5.82
C GLN A 6 -7.41 12.13 7.04
N ASP A 7 -7.96 12.46 8.21
CA ASP A 7 -7.22 12.48 9.46
C ASP A 7 -6.83 11.04 9.87
N ASP A 8 -7.72 10.07 9.71
CA ASP A 8 -7.44 8.64 9.96
C ASP A 8 -6.33 8.13 9.07
N LEU A 9 -6.35 8.46 7.77
CA LEU A 9 -5.30 8.07 6.82
C LEU A 9 -3.96 8.76 7.13
N ALA A 10 -3.99 10.01 7.58
CA ALA A 10 -2.77 10.73 7.96
C ALA A 10 -2.13 10.11 9.21
N VAL A 11 -2.92 9.74 10.19
CA VAL A 11 -2.48 9.04 11.40
C VAL A 11 -1.90 7.67 11.03
N GLU A 12 -2.60 6.90 10.20
CA GLU A 12 -2.14 5.60 9.74
C GLU A 12 -0.78 5.68 9.03
N ASN A 13 -0.64 6.62 8.10
CA ASN A 13 0.63 6.84 7.40
C ASN A 13 1.75 7.26 8.36
N ALA A 14 1.47 8.13 9.32
CA ALA A 14 2.46 8.56 10.31
C ALA A 14 2.92 7.41 11.22
N LEU A 15 2.00 6.53 11.62
CA LEU A 15 2.31 5.35 12.42
C LEU A 15 3.17 4.34 11.64
N VAL A 16 2.80 4.09 10.40
CA VAL A 16 3.55 3.19 9.51
C VAL A 16 4.94 3.76 9.23
N ASP A 17 5.07 5.06 8.99
CA ASP A 17 6.36 5.73 8.80
C ASP A 17 7.27 5.58 10.04
N GLN A 18 6.72 5.69 11.27
CA GLN A 18 7.47 5.46 12.50
C GLN A 18 7.95 4.00 12.65
N VAL A 19 7.14 3.03 12.25
CA VAL A 19 7.55 1.62 12.26
C VAL A 19 8.68 1.37 11.26
N ILE A 20 8.62 2.00 10.07
CA ILE A 20 9.68 1.92 9.05
C ILE A 20 10.98 2.55 9.55
N ASP A 21 10.90 3.71 10.22
CA ASP A 21 12.08 4.41 10.75
C ASP A 21 12.79 3.59 11.83
N GLY A 22 12.06 2.73 12.55
CA GLY A 22 12.61 1.80 13.52
C GLY A 22 13.11 0.47 12.94
N MET A 23 12.90 0.22 11.64
CA MET A 23 13.25 -1.04 11.01
C MET A 23 14.72 -1.09 10.60
N GLU A 24 15.45 -2.10 11.09
CA GLU A 24 16.79 -2.44 10.63
C GLU A 24 16.71 -3.71 9.77
N ALA A 25 16.84 -3.56 8.45
CA ALA A 25 16.82 -4.68 7.53
C ALA A 25 17.70 -4.44 6.30
N GLU A 26 18.41 -5.48 5.88
CA GLU A 26 19.08 -5.51 4.58
C GLU A 26 18.09 -6.04 3.52
N ILE A 27 17.56 -5.14 2.71
CA ILE A 27 16.55 -5.48 1.70
C ILE A 27 17.25 -5.72 0.36
N PRO A 28 17.11 -6.92 -0.24
CA PRO A 28 17.69 -7.21 -1.55
C PRO A 28 17.15 -6.29 -2.65
N GLN A 29 18.02 -5.82 -3.53
CA GLN A 29 17.66 -4.96 -4.66
C GLN A 29 16.55 -5.57 -5.53
N ALA A 30 16.55 -6.89 -5.68
CA ALA A 30 15.52 -7.60 -6.45
C ALA A 30 14.09 -7.34 -5.97
N MET A 31 13.87 -7.08 -4.67
CA MET A 31 12.53 -6.75 -4.15
C MET A 31 12.06 -5.37 -4.65
N TYR A 32 12.96 -4.41 -4.69
CA TYR A 32 12.67 -3.08 -5.24
C TYR A 32 12.43 -3.16 -6.76
N ASP A 33 13.22 -3.97 -7.46
CA ASP A 33 13.09 -4.14 -8.91
C ASP A 33 11.73 -4.73 -9.28
N VAL A 34 11.31 -5.78 -8.58
CA VAL A 34 9.97 -6.38 -8.77
C VAL A 34 8.88 -5.35 -8.50
N ARG A 35 9.01 -4.59 -7.39
CA ARG A 35 7.99 -3.59 -7.05
C ARG A 35 7.92 -2.45 -8.04
N MET A 36 9.06 -1.99 -8.59
CA MET A 36 9.05 -1.01 -9.68
C MET A 36 8.34 -1.53 -10.92
N ASP A 37 8.57 -2.79 -11.30
CA ASP A 37 7.91 -3.40 -12.46
C ASP A 37 6.39 -3.50 -12.26
N GLU A 38 5.94 -3.86 -11.07
CA GLU A 38 4.52 -3.86 -10.71
C GLU A 38 3.91 -2.45 -10.82
N LEU A 39 4.58 -1.42 -10.28
CA LEU A 39 4.09 -0.03 -10.36
C LEU A 39 4.00 0.48 -11.79
N VAL A 40 4.95 0.12 -12.65
CA VAL A 40 4.91 0.45 -14.09
C VAL A 40 3.75 -0.26 -14.78
N ASN A 41 3.53 -1.55 -14.47
CA ASN A 41 2.42 -2.32 -15.04
C ASN A 41 1.07 -1.77 -14.59
N ASP A 42 0.91 -1.42 -13.32
CA ASP A 42 -0.31 -0.80 -12.79
C ASP A 42 -0.58 0.56 -13.46
N PHE A 43 0.47 1.33 -13.69
CA PHE A 43 0.35 2.60 -14.41
C PHE A 43 -0.09 2.37 -15.86
N ALA A 44 0.57 1.45 -16.56
CA ALA A 44 0.23 1.09 -17.93
C ALA A 44 -1.22 0.61 -18.05
N PHE A 45 -1.65 -0.26 -17.15
CA PHE A 45 -3.03 -0.76 -17.11
C PHE A 45 -4.06 0.37 -16.92
N ARG A 46 -3.80 1.29 -16.00
CA ARG A 46 -4.70 2.45 -15.80
C ARG A 46 -4.77 3.36 -17.02
N MET A 47 -3.65 3.53 -17.73
CA MET A 47 -3.64 4.27 -18.99
C MET A 47 -4.45 3.59 -20.09
N GLU A 48 -4.33 2.26 -20.20
CA GLU A 48 -5.10 1.48 -21.18
C GLU A 48 -6.60 1.58 -20.92
N GLN A 49 -7.03 1.60 -19.66
CA GLN A 49 -8.44 1.84 -19.30
C GLN A 49 -8.96 3.21 -19.79
N GLN A 50 -8.06 4.17 -19.99
CA GLN A 50 -8.36 5.50 -20.51
C GLN A 50 -8.14 5.60 -22.05
N GLY A 51 -7.81 4.48 -22.69
CA GLY A 51 -7.55 4.42 -24.12
C GLY A 51 -6.17 4.96 -24.53
N LEU A 52 -5.24 5.09 -23.57
CA LEU A 52 -3.88 5.57 -23.80
C LEU A 52 -2.88 4.42 -23.71
N ARG A 53 -1.84 4.47 -24.53
CA ARG A 53 -0.74 3.49 -24.47
C ARG A 53 0.46 4.10 -23.78
N LEU A 54 1.12 3.32 -22.92
CA LEU A 54 2.33 3.75 -22.21
C LEU A 54 3.44 4.20 -23.19
N GLU A 55 3.61 3.47 -24.30
CA GLU A 55 4.62 3.79 -25.31
C GLU A 55 4.41 5.19 -25.92
N ASP A 56 3.16 5.56 -26.22
CA ASP A 56 2.82 6.85 -26.81
C ASP A 56 3.01 8.00 -25.78
N TYR A 57 2.67 7.71 -24.52
CA TYR A 57 2.92 8.64 -23.42
C TYR A 57 4.42 8.90 -23.23
N LEU A 58 5.25 7.86 -23.18
CA LEU A 58 6.69 7.98 -23.03
C LEU A 58 7.34 8.73 -24.20
N LYS A 59 6.88 8.47 -25.43
CA LYS A 59 7.28 9.22 -26.61
C LYS A 59 6.97 10.71 -26.49
N TYR A 60 5.76 11.03 -26.02
CA TYR A 60 5.34 12.41 -25.85
C TYR A 60 6.18 13.14 -24.78
N MET A 61 6.50 12.44 -23.68
CA MET A 61 7.32 12.95 -22.59
C MET A 61 8.82 12.97 -22.90
N GLY A 62 9.26 12.34 -23.99
CA GLY A 62 10.67 12.22 -24.35
C GLY A 62 11.49 11.37 -23.36
N GLN A 63 10.83 10.41 -22.67
CA GLN A 63 11.45 9.54 -21.69
C GLN A 63 11.62 8.11 -22.24
N SER A 64 12.70 7.45 -21.82
CA SER A 64 12.84 5.99 -22.03
C SER A 64 12.05 5.22 -20.98
N VAL A 65 11.76 3.94 -21.28
CA VAL A 65 11.11 3.03 -20.31
C VAL A 65 11.94 2.91 -19.05
N ASP A 66 13.27 2.83 -19.15
CA ASP A 66 14.17 2.71 -18.00
C ASP A 66 14.15 3.97 -17.11
N GLN A 67 14.13 5.16 -17.70
CA GLN A 67 14.00 6.41 -16.96
C GLN A 67 12.67 6.51 -16.24
N PHE A 68 11.60 6.12 -16.93
CA PHE A 68 10.26 6.09 -16.34
C PHE A 68 10.18 5.09 -15.18
N ARG A 69 10.69 3.86 -15.37
CA ARG A 69 10.77 2.84 -14.33
C ARG A 69 11.57 3.35 -13.11
N ALA A 70 12.72 3.96 -13.34
CA ALA A 70 13.57 4.51 -12.28
C ALA A 70 12.85 5.60 -11.46
N SER A 71 11.90 6.34 -12.04
CA SER A 71 11.13 7.35 -11.31
C SER A 71 10.24 6.77 -10.22
N PHE A 72 9.92 5.48 -10.28
CA PHE A 72 9.16 4.76 -9.24
C PHE A 72 10.02 4.25 -8.07
N MET A 73 11.36 4.37 -8.14
CA MET A 73 12.25 3.85 -7.11
C MET A 73 11.90 4.34 -5.69
N PRO A 74 11.67 5.64 -5.43
CA PRO A 74 11.33 6.09 -4.07
C PRO A 74 10.01 5.50 -3.57
N GLN A 75 9.03 5.35 -4.47
CA GLN A 75 7.75 4.75 -4.13
C GLN A 75 7.88 3.24 -3.87
N ALA A 76 8.66 2.54 -4.69
CA ALA A 76 8.94 1.12 -4.53
C ALA A 76 9.67 0.85 -3.21
N GLU A 77 10.70 1.63 -2.89
CA GLU A 77 11.42 1.53 -1.61
C GLU A 77 10.48 1.69 -0.41
N LYS A 78 9.65 2.72 -0.43
CA LYS A 78 8.68 2.94 0.66
C LYS A 78 7.72 1.77 0.79
N GLN A 79 7.15 1.30 -0.31
CA GLN A 79 6.16 0.22 -0.29
C GLN A 79 6.75 -1.13 0.14
N VAL A 80 7.97 -1.46 -0.30
CA VAL A 80 8.67 -2.68 0.14
C VAL A 80 8.96 -2.62 1.64
N LYS A 81 9.45 -1.47 2.14
CA LYS A 81 9.71 -1.29 3.57
C LYS A 81 8.44 -1.41 4.40
N ILE A 82 7.33 -0.78 3.95
CA ILE A 82 6.02 -0.90 4.62
C ILE A 82 5.62 -2.38 4.72
N ARG A 83 5.65 -3.10 3.61
CA ARG A 83 5.26 -4.50 3.57
C ARG A 83 6.07 -5.34 4.55
N LEU A 84 7.41 -5.24 4.48
CA LEU A 84 8.31 -6.00 5.36
C LEU A 84 8.14 -5.65 6.84
N ALA A 85 7.94 -4.37 7.15
CA ALA A 85 7.70 -3.92 8.52
C ALA A 85 6.39 -4.50 9.09
N LEU A 86 5.31 -4.47 8.30
CA LEU A 86 4.01 -5.03 8.70
C LEU A 86 4.04 -6.56 8.79
N GLU A 87 4.76 -7.24 7.89
CA GLU A 87 5.02 -8.68 7.96
C GLU A 87 5.76 -9.04 9.27
N ALA A 88 6.77 -8.25 9.62
CA ALA A 88 7.51 -8.46 10.87
C ALA A 88 6.63 -8.25 12.10
N VAL A 89 5.76 -7.23 12.11
CA VAL A 89 4.78 -7.01 13.19
C VAL A 89 3.79 -8.17 13.25
N ALA A 90 3.23 -8.60 12.12
CA ALA A 90 2.30 -9.73 12.07
C ALA A 90 2.93 -11.01 12.64
N ALA A 91 4.19 -11.28 12.29
CA ALA A 91 4.93 -12.43 12.78
C ALA A 91 5.24 -12.33 14.29
N ALA A 92 5.66 -11.16 14.77
CA ALA A 92 6.00 -10.94 16.18
C ALA A 92 4.79 -11.06 17.11
N GLU A 93 3.63 -10.58 16.65
CA GLU A 93 2.37 -10.59 17.40
C GLU A 93 1.49 -11.81 17.10
N ASN A 94 1.97 -12.74 16.28
CA ASN A 94 1.24 -13.94 15.84
C ASN A 94 -0.13 -13.59 15.23
N ILE A 95 -0.16 -12.57 14.41
CA ILE A 95 -1.37 -12.12 13.70
C ILE A 95 -1.55 -12.97 12.45
N GLU A 96 -2.61 -13.77 12.45
CA GLU A 96 -2.97 -14.61 11.31
C GLU A 96 -4.39 -14.28 10.83
N ALA A 97 -4.64 -14.53 9.56
CA ALA A 97 -5.99 -14.47 9.01
C ALA A 97 -6.75 -15.77 9.31
N SER A 98 -7.96 -15.64 9.85
CA SER A 98 -8.85 -16.78 10.07
C SER A 98 -9.50 -17.25 8.75
N GLU A 99 -10.04 -18.46 8.77
CA GLU A 99 -10.80 -18.99 7.64
C GLU A 99 -12.06 -18.15 7.35
N ASP A 100 -12.68 -17.58 8.37
CA ASP A 100 -13.86 -16.72 8.21
C ASP A 100 -13.51 -15.42 7.51
N GLU A 101 -12.36 -14.82 7.83
CA GLU A 101 -11.84 -13.62 7.15
C GLU A 101 -11.49 -13.91 5.70
N LEU A 102 -10.85 -15.05 5.44
CA LEU A 102 -10.59 -15.51 4.07
C LEU A 102 -11.90 -15.70 3.28
N ASN A 103 -12.88 -16.35 3.87
CA ASN A 103 -14.18 -16.56 3.23
C ASN A 103 -14.88 -15.24 2.92
N ALA A 104 -14.82 -14.27 3.84
CA ALA A 104 -15.39 -12.94 3.63
C ALA A 104 -14.70 -12.20 2.47
N GLU A 105 -13.36 -12.32 2.36
CA GLU A 105 -12.60 -11.70 1.29
C GLU A 105 -12.88 -12.36 -0.07
N VAL A 106 -12.93 -13.70 -0.12
CA VAL A 106 -13.33 -14.44 -1.33
C VAL A 106 -14.71 -14.01 -1.81
N LYS A 107 -15.66 -13.88 -0.88
CA LYS A 107 -17.01 -13.41 -1.20
C LYS A 107 -17.00 -11.98 -1.72
N ARG A 108 -16.21 -11.08 -1.10
CA ARG A 108 -16.07 -9.69 -1.55
C ARG A 108 -15.55 -9.62 -3.00
N ILE A 109 -14.54 -10.44 -3.34
CA ILE A 109 -13.97 -10.54 -4.69
C ILE A 109 -15.03 -11.11 -5.65
N ALA A 110 -15.75 -12.17 -5.26
CA ALA A 110 -16.80 -12.79 -6.06
C ALA A 110 -17.90 -11.78 -6.42
N ASP A 111 -18.37 -11.02 -5.43
CA ASP A 111 -19.38 -9.96 -5.63
C ASP A 111 -18.89 -8.84 -6.54
N GLN A 112 -17.63 -8.42 -6.36
CA GLN A 112 -17.01 -7.35 -7.16
C GLN A 112 -16.87 -7.73 -8.64
N TYR A 113 -16.43 -8.96 -8.92
CA TYR A 113 -16.21 -9.46 -10.28
C TYR A 113 -17.38 -10.25 -10.85
N LYS A 114 -18.49 -10.37 -10.09
CA LYS A 114 -19.70 -11.14 -10.45
C LYS A 114 -19.37 -12.58 -10.84
N MET A 115 -18.55 -13.21 -10.04
CA MET A 115 -18.09 -14.59 -10.18
C MET A 115 -18.62 -15.44 -9.02
N GLU A 116 -18.61 -16.76 -9.19
CA GLU A 116 -18.90 -17.70 -8.08
C GLU A 116 -17.67 -17.82 -7.16
N GLU A 117 -17.90 -17.99 -5.85
CA GLU A 117 -16.82 -18.06 -4.83
C GLU A 117 -15.83 -19.19 -5.12
N ASP A 118 -16.34 -20.37 -5.56
CA ASP A 118 -15.49 -21.52 -5.90
C ASP A 118 -14.52 -21.17 -7.04
N LYS A 119 -14.99 -20.42 -8.03
CA LYS A 119 -14.17 -20.00 -9.16
C LYS A 119 -13.13 -18.96 -8.76
N VAL A 120 -13.47 -18.07 -7.82
CA VAL A 120 -12.51 -17.13 -7.25
C VAL A 120 -11.39 -17.89 -6.53
N ARG A 121 -11.74 -18.92 -5.71
CA ARG A 121 -10.75 -19.76 -5.00
C ARG A 121 -9.80 -20.50 -5.91
N GLU A 122 -10.25 -20.91 -7.11
CA GLU A 122 -9.39 -21.56 -8.10
C GLU A 122 -8.40 -20.59 -8.75
N LEU A 123 -8.74 -19.31 -8.82
CA LEU A 123 -7.95 -18.27 -9.51
C LEU A 123 -6.99 -17.53 -8.60
N ILE A 124 -7.27 -17.48 -7.29
CA ILE A 124 -6.45 -16.78 -6.31
C ILE A 124 -5.45 -17.71 -5.64
N ASN A 125 -4.33 -17.15 -5.21
CA ASN A 125 -3.44 -17.81 -4.27
C ASN A 125 -3.96 -17.58 -2.85
N VAL A 126 -4.57 -18.60 -2.26
CA VAL A 126 -5.19 -18.53 -0.91
C VAL A 126 -4.19 -18.13 0.17
N ASP A 127 -2.95 -18.63 0.10
CA ASP A 127 -1.91 -18.31 1.08
C ASP A 127 -1.49 -16.85 1.00
N GLU A 128 -1.42 -16.31 -0.21
CA GLU A 128 -1.11 -14.89 -0.43
C GLU A 128 -2.23 -13.97 0.07
N VAL A 129 -3.49 -14.33 -0.17
CA VAL A 129 -4.64 -13.59 0.36
C VAL A 129 -4.66 -13.62 1.89
N LYS A 130 -4.39 -14.76 2.53
CA LYS A 130 -4.24 -14.86 3.98
C LYS A 130 -3.12 -13.97 4.50
N HIS A 131 -2.01 -13.93 3.79
CA HIS A 131 -0.87 -13.09 4.13
C HIS A 131 -1.23 -11.60 4.06
N ASP A 132 -1.87 -11.16 3.00
CA ASP A 132 -2.32 -9.78 2.84
C ASP A 132 -3.37 -9.38 3.91
N LEU A 133 -4.26 -10.29 4.28
CA LEU A 133 -5.20 -10.09 5.39
C LEU A 133 -4.47 -9.92 6.73
N ALA A 134 -3.43 -10.73 6.99
CA ALA A 134 -2.62 -10.60 8.19
C ALA A 134 -1.86 -9.26 8.24
N ILE A 135 -1.35 -8.77 7.10
CA ILE A 135 -0.73 -7.44 6.99
C ILE A 135 -1.74 -6.34 7.32
N ASN A 136 -2.96 -6.40 6.80
CA ASN A 136 -4.01 -5.43 7.12
C ASN A 136 -4.35 -5.43 8.62
N LYS A 137 -4.45 -6.62 9.23
CA LYS A 137 -4.66 -6.74 10.68
C LYS A 137 -3.48 -6.19 11.49
N ALA A 138 -2.25 -6.26 10.98
CA ALA A 138 -1.09 -5.65 11.63
C ALA A 138 -1.20 -4.12 11.66
N ILE A 139 -1.75 -3.49 10.62
CA ILE A 139 -2.05 -2.05 10.61
C ILE A 139 -3.07 -1.71 11.71
N ASP A 140 -4.16 -2.46 11.81
CA ASP A 140 -5.19 -2.26 12.83
C ASP A 140 -4.63 -2.48 14.25
N PHE A 141 -3.74 -3.46 14.41
CA PHE A 141 -3.02 -3.70 15.66
C PHE A 141 -2.15 -2.50 16.05
N ILE A 142 -1.36 -1.96 15.13
CA ILE A 142 -0.53 -0.76 15.37
C ILE A 142 -1.42 0.42 15.75
N LYS A 143 -2.52 0.65 15.02
CA LYS A 143 -3.47 1.75 15.31
C LYS A 143 -4.09 1.64 16.70
N SER A 144 -4.46 0.43 17.10
CA SER A 144 -5.10 0.19 18.41
C SER A 144 -4.16 0.34 19.60
N HIS A 145 -2.85 0.20 19.39
CA HIS A 145 -1.82 0.31 20.42
C HIS A 145 -1.05 1.66 20.38
N ALA A 146 -1.32 2.48 19.37
CA ALA A 146 -0.69 3.78 19.23
C ALA A 146 -1.28 4.82 20.17
N ASN A 147 -0.41 5.64 20.80
CA ASN A 147 -0.82 6.85 21.49
C ASN A 147 -0.89 8.00 20.50
N VAL A 148 -2.07 8.26 19.96
CA VAL A 148 -2.30 9.40 19.07
C VAL A 148 -2.51 10.66 19.92
N VAL A 149 -1.55 11.60 19.82
CA VAL A 149 -1.66 12.92 20.46
C VAL A 149 -2.02 13.93 19.37
N GLU A 150 -3.19 14.53 19.47
CA GLU A 150 -3.58 15.64 18.59
C GLU A 150 -2.61 16.81 18.81
N LYS A 151 -1.81 17.10 17.79
CA LYS A 151 -0.99 18.31 17.77
C LYS A 151 -1.88 19.45 17.31
N ALA A 152 -2.24 20.35 18.23
CA ALA A 152 -2.96 21.56 17.89
C ALA A 152 -2.19 22.29 16.77
N ALA A 153 -2.88 22.60 15.68
CA ALA A 153 -2.31 23.38 14.59
C ALA A 153 -1.82 24.71 15.18
N GLU A 154 -0.52 24.94 15.17
CA GLU A 154 0.03 26.26 15.43
C GLU A 154 -0.51 27.18 14.34
N ALA A 155 -1.43 28.05 14.73
CA ALA A 155 -1.91 29.13 13.89
C ALA A 155 -0.68 29.99 13.51
N GLU A 156 -0.26 29.94 12.25
CA GLU A 156 0.64 30.92 11.67
C GLU A 156 0.02 32.31 11.90
N LYS A 157 0.52 32.99 12.90
CA LYS A 157 0.34 34.44 12.99
C LYS A 157 1.15 35.06 11.86
N THR A 158 0.51 35.29 10.73
CA THR A 158 0.94 36.36 9.84
C THR A 158 0.77 37.66 10.57
N GLU A 159 1.82 38.14 11.21
CA GLU A 159 1.95 39.56 11.55
C GLU A 159 2.20 40.33 10.26
N ASP A 160 1.13 40.84 9.71
CA ASP A 160 1.17 42.04 8.88
C ASP A 160 1.64 43.18 9.79
N ALA A 161 2.84 43.67 9.55
CA ALA A 161 3.35 44.92 10.09
C ALA A 161 3.66 45.88 8.94
N GLN A 162 2.78 46.83 8.78
CA GLN A 162 2.97 48.25 8.39
C GLN A 162 4.22 48.59 7.54
#